data_6bd433b46d0e10a6682d015096b81a86
#
_entry.id   6bd433b46d0e10a6682d015096b81a86
#
_cell.length_a   1.000
_cell.length_b   1.000
_cell.length_c   1.000
_cell.angle_alpha   90.00
_cell.angle_beta   90.00
_cell.angle_gamma   90.00
#
_symmetry.space_group_name_H-M   'P 1'
#
loop_
_entity.id
_entity.type
_entity.pdbx_description
1 polymer ?
#
loop_
_entity_poly.entity_id
_entity_poly.type
_entity_poly.pdbx_seq_one_letter_code
_entity_poly.pdbx_strand_id
1 'polypeptide(L)'
;MHATTVAVDLAKSVFQLAVADASWRVVETHRLTRTQFERWFANRDVGLVVMESCGSAHHWPRWLNAPGIEARLLPAQHVRAYVRRNKTDAADAAALLEAARASDIRPVRVKSVEQQALQGLHRIRSLWMGTRTSRINALRGFCREFGITIPVGARTGLEAIGRVLADPATAIPQLIRGTAQLLMEEIRLLQARIAQLERELTDMARMSPACKTLLSVPGVGLLTATAMVAATSGDVSHFKDARHFASWFGLTPREYSLGSTRYLGRISKRGDRYLRMLLTHGARSVLRAAKVAQGAGREVFGVRRWALDVQTRSNHNKAACALANKMARICYATLRDKEPFAEGTVPLNKKISRQAFVMPV
;
A
#
# COMPACT_ATOMS: atom_id res chain seq x y z
N MET A 1 -4.59 23.36 -35.79
CA MET A 1 -3.69 22.20 -35.49
C MET A 1 -4.40 21.33 -34.47
N HIS A 2 -4.71 20.11 -34.81
CA HIS A 2 -5.27 19.18 -33.83
C HIS A 2 -4.14 18.75 -32.89
N ALA A 3 -4.16 19.23 -31.66
CA ALA A 3 -3.26 18.76 -30.62
C ALA A 3 -3.71 17.34 -30.22
N THR A 4 -2.96 16.33 -30.64
CA THR A 4 -3.39 14.95 -30.41
C THR A 4 -3.07 14.44 -29.02
N THR A 5 -1.95 14.90 -28.43
CA THR A 5 -1.52 14.42 -27.10
C THR A 5 -0.88 15.55 -26.30
N VAL A 6 -1.24 15.64 -25.04
CA VAL A 6 -0.67 16.61 -24.08
C VAL A 6 -0.08 15.85 -22.89
N ALA A 7 1.22 15.98 -22.67
CA ALA A 7 1.84 15.53 -21.42
C ALA A 7 1.80 16.64 -20.38
N VAL A 8 1.47 16.26 -19.14
CA VAL A 8 1.36 17.23 -18.03
C VAL A 8 2.19 16.72 -16.85
N ASP A 9 3.25 17.44 -16.53
CA ASP A 9 3.94 17.29 -15.25
C ASP A 9 3.20 18.11 -14.18
N LEU A 10 2.72 17.41 -13.14
CA LEU A 10 1.87 17.94 -12.10
C LEU A 10 2.68 18.36 -10.88
N ALA A 11 2.89 19.65 -10.71
CA ALA A 11 3.41 20.20 -9.47
C ALA A 11 2.28 20.70 -8.55
N LYS A 12 2.63 21.27 -7.41
CA LYS A 12 1.64 21.74 -6.42
C LYS A 12 0.82 22.93 -6.92
N SER A 13 1.47 23.90 -7.57
CA SER A 13 0.84 25.18 -7.95
C SER A 13 0.97 25.49 -9.44
N VAL A 14 1.93 24.89 -10.13
CA VAL A 14 2.23 25.15 -11.53
C VAL A 14 2.36 23.83 -12.27
N PHE A 15 1.77 23.76 -13.44
CA PHE A 15 1.82 22.57 -14.31
C PHE A 15 2.64 22.89 -15.55
N GLN A 16 3.51 21.96 -15.91
CA GLN A 16 4.28 22.03 -17.15
C GLN A 16 3.62 21.13 -18.19
N LEU A 17 3.28 21.72 -19.33
CA LEU A 17 2.67 21.01 -20.44
C LEU A 17 3.67 20.87 -21.59
N ALA A 18 3.68 19.72 -22.23
CA ALA A 18 4.26 19.51 -23.54
C ALA A 18 3.16 19.02 -24.49
N VAL A 19 2.86 19.80 -25.50
CA VAL A 19 1.83 19.50 -26.50
C VAL A 19 2.50 18.85 -27.69
N ALA A 20 2.02 17.69 -28.11
CA ALA A 20 2.54 16.94 -29.24
C ALA A 20 1.53 16.87 -30.37
N ASP A 21 2.06 16.86 -31.60
CA ASP A 21 1.32 16.58 -32.84
C ASP A 21 1.04 15.07 -33.03
N ALA A 22 0.41 14.70 -34.12
CA ALA A 22 0.12 13.31 -34.48
C ALA A 22 1.37 12.44 -34.63
N SER A 23 2.55 13.02 -34.87
CA SER A 23 3.84 12.34 -34.94
C SER A 23 4.57 12.25 -33.60
N TRP A 24 3.91 12.65 -32.50
CA TRP A 24 4.45 12.74 -31.16
C TRP A 24 5.62 13.75 -31.00
N ARG A 25 5.74 14.70 -31.92
CA ARG A 25 6.72 15.78 -31.80
C ARG A 25 6.14 16.91 -30.98
N VAL A 26 6.92 17.42 -30.01
CA VAL A 26 6.53 18.55 -29.19
C VAL A 26 6.47 19.79 -30.08
N VAL A 27 5.30 20.41 -30.17
CA VAL A 27 5.02 21.63 -30.96
C VAL A 27 4.82 22.85 -30.10
N GLU A 28 4.33 22.67 -28.85
CA GLU A 28 4.14 23.75 -27.88
C GLU A 28 4.56 23.30 -26.50
N THR A 29 4.99 24.25 -25.66
CA THR A 29 5.22 24.02 -24.24
C THR A 29 4.61 25.16 -23.44
N HIS A 30 3.95 24.85 -22.34
CA HIS A 30 3.31 25.85 -21.49
C HIS A 30 3.64 25.60 -20.03
N ARG A 31 3.79 26.70 -19.29
CA ARG A 31 3.86 26.68 -17.83
C ARG A 31 2.67 27.44 -17.28
N LEU A 32 1.72 26.69 -16.70
CA LEU A 32 0.41 27.19 -16.33
C LEU A 32 0.18 27.09 -14.83
N THR A 33 -0.44 28.09 -14.25
CA THR A 33 -1.07 27.98 -12.94
C THR A 33 -2.29 27.08 -13.02
N ARG A 34 -2.78 26.64 -11.86
CA ARG A 34 -3.96 25.76 -11.80
C ARG A 34 -5.16 26.34 -12.55
N THR A 35 -5.52 27.61 -12.34
CA THR A 35 -6.63 28.26 -13.01
C THR A 35 -6.41 28.43 -14.52
N GLN A 36 -5.16 28.72 -14.93
CA GLN A 36 -4.81 28.77 -16.35
C GLN A 36 -4.92 27.40 -17.01
N PHE A 37 -4.52 26.34 -16.31
CA PHE A 37 -4.62 24.95 -16.79
C PHE A 37 -6.08 24.57 -17.09
N GLU A 38 -6.99 24.88 -16.18
CA GLU A 38 -8.41 24.60 -16.39
C GLU A 38 -8.98 25.36 -17.61
N ARG A 39 -8.63 26.64 -17.77
CA ARG A 39 -9.04 27.46 -18.92
C ARG A 39 -8.39 27.00 -20.23
N TRP A 40 -7.18 26.47 -20.18
CA TRP A 40 -6.42 26.08 -21.36
C TRP A 40 -7.13 24.97 -22.17
N PHE A 41 -7.86 24.08 -21.51
CA PHE A 41 -8.62 23.00 -22.16
C PHE A 41 -9.97 23.46 -22.72
N ALA A 42 -10.55 24.58 -22.25
CA ALA A 42 -11.91 24.99 -22.57
C ALA A 42 -12.16 25.21 -24.09
N ASN A 43 -11.11 25.56 -24.86
CA ASN A 43 -11.22 25.89 -26.29
C ASN A 43 -10.23 25.09 -27.15
N ARG A 44 -9.80 23.92 -26.71
CA ARG A 44 -8.84 23.09 -27.43
C ARG A 44 -9.36 21.67 -27.61
N ASP A 45 -9.24 21.18 -28.83
CA ASP A 45 -9.51 19.78 -29.15
C ASP A 45 -8.26 18.96 -28.81
N VAL A 46 -8.34 18.20 -27.69
CA VAL A 46 -7.26 17.36 -27.18
C VAL A 46 -7.76 15.92 -27.10
N GLY A 47 -7.13 15.02 -27.84
CA GLY A 47 -7.50 13.60 -27.86
C GLY A 47 -7.03 12.84 -26.61
N LEU A 48 -5.81 13.12 -26.14
CA LEU A 48 -5.21 12.36 -25.04
C LEU A 48 -4.39 13.28 -24.12
N VAL A 49 -4.57 13.12 -22.82
CA VAL A 49 -3.72 13.74 -21.80
C VAL A 49 -2.99 12.66 -21.02
N VAL A 50 -1.68 12.77 -20.88
CA VAL A 50 -0.85 11.84 -20.12
C VAL A 50 -0.20 12.54 -18.93
N MET A 51 -0.22 11.90 -17.76
CA MET A 51 0.30 12.44 -16.51
C MET A 51 1.04 11.35 -15.74
N GLU A 52 2.01 11.75 -14.91
CA GLU A 52 2.62 10.84 -13.96
C GLU A 52 1.68 10.54 -12.78
N SER A 53 1.60 9.27 -12.36
CA SER A 53 0.84 8.86 -11.19
C SER A 53 1.53 9.31 -9.89
N CYS A 54 1.23 10.53 -9.46
CA CYS A 54 1.70 11.16 -8.23
C CYS A 54 0.58 11.36 -7.20
N GLY A 55 0.88 12.03 -6.07
CA GLY A 55 -0.07 12.22 -4.98
C GLY A 55 -1.35 13.00 -5.34
N SER A 56 -1.29 13.92 -6.29
CA SER A 56 -2.43 14.75 -6.75
C SER A 56 -3.06 14.25 -8.06
N ALA A 57 -2.46 13.26 -8.70
CA ALA A 57 -2.77 12.90 -10.08
C ALA A 57 -4.19 12.37 -10.32
N HIS A 58 -4.82 11.70 -9.36
CA HIS A 58 -6.14 11.09 -9.60
C HIS A 58 -7.30 12.07 -9.76
N HIS A 59 -7.15 13.32 -9.29
CA HIS A 59 -8.16 14.35 -9.48
C HIS A 59 -8.30 14.76 -10.95
N TRP A 60 -7.17 15.01 -11.61
CA TRP A 60 -7.13 15.59 -12.95
C TRP A 60 -7.70 14.70 -14.04
N PRO A 61 -7.43 13.40 -14.11
CA PRO A 61 -8.08 12.54 -15.07
C PRO A 61 -9.61 12.49 -14.91
N ARG A 62 -10.14 12.51 -13.69
CA ARG A 62 -11.59 12.57 -13.49
C ARG A 62 -12.18 13.88 -14.00
N TRP A 63 -11.46 14.99 -13.77
CA TRP A 63 -11.87 16.29 -14.27
C TRP A 63 -11.83 16.37 -15.80
N LEU A 64 -10.77 15.84 -16.44
CA LEU A 64 -10.64 15.79 -17.91
C LEU A 64 -11.62 14.83 -18.57
N ASN A 65 -11.88 13.69 -17.95
CA ASN A 65 -12.81 12.71 -18.52
C ASN A 65 -14.27 13.20 -18.49
N ALA A 66 -14.61 14.13 -17.62
CA ALA A 66 -15.96 14.68 -17.55
C ALA A 66 -16.40 15.38 -18.86
N PRO A 67 -15.60 16.23 -19.51
CA PRO A 67 -15.88 16.77 -20.84
C PRO A 67 -15.49 15.82 -22.00
N GLY A 68 -15.07 14.58 -21.74
CA GLY A 68 -14.77 13.58 -22.77
C GLY A 68 -13.32 13.51 -23.21
N ILE A 69 -12.39 14.22 -22.58
CA ILE A 69 -10.94 14.16 -22.89
C ILE A 69 -10.35 12.90 -22.23
N GLU A 70 -9.77 12.00 -23.04
CA GLU A 70 -9.10 10.82 -22.49
C GLU A 70 -7.87 11.23 -21.67
N ALA A 71 -7.78 10.74 -20.42
CA ALA A 71 -6.64 11.02 -19.56
C ALA A 71 -6.05 9.71 -18.98
N ARG A 72 -4.73 9.54 -19.14
CA ARG A 72 -3.98 8.37 -18.67
C ARG A 72 -2.96 8.74 -17.63
N LEU A 73 -2.90 7.93 -16.55
CA LEU A 73 -1.85 8.02 -15.54
C LEU A 73 -0.77 6.99 -15.85
N LEU A 74 0.47 7.42 -15.97
CA LEU A 74 1.62 6.52 -16.17
C LEU A 74 2.34 6.26 -14.85
N PRO A 75 2.82 5.01 -14.60
CA PRO A 75 3.56 4.71 -13.39
C PRO A 75 4.89 5.47 -13.33
N ALA A 76 5.12 6.24 -12.28
CA ALA A 76 6.32 7.07 -12.08
C ALA A 76 7.64 6.33 -12.31
N GLN A 77 7.72 5.08 -11.84
CA GLN A 77 8.93 4.24 -12.01
C GLN A 77 9.27 3.93 -13.47
N HIS A 78 8.28 3.92 -14.36
CA HIS A 78 8.48 3.66 -15.79
C HIS A 78 8.80 4.96 -16.53
N VAL A 79 8.13 6.06 -16.22
CA VAL A 79 8.40 7.38 -16.78
C VAL A 79 9.84 7.82 -16.51
N ARG A 80 10.33 7.58 -15.29
CA ARG A 80 11.70 7.93 -14.88
C ARG A 80 12.79 7.37 -15.80
N ALA A 81 12.57 6.26 -16.48
CA ALA A 81 13.54 5.67 -17.41
C ALA A 81 13.75 6.53 -18.66
N TYR A 82 12.80 7.38 -19.01
CA TYR A 82 12.82 8.26 -20.19
C TYR A 82 13.32 9.69 -19.86
N VAL A 83 13.51 10.01 -18.58
CA VAL A 83 14.04 11.31 -18.17
C VAL A 83 15.52 11.42 -18.54
N ARG A 84 15.87 12.38 -19.40
CA ARG A 84 17.24 12.65 -19.82
C ARG A 84 18.05 13.34 -18.71
N ARG A 85 19.38 13.46 -18.89
CA ARG A 85 20.36 13.90 -17.88
C ARG A 85 20.00 15.18 -17.12
N ASN A 86 19.43 16.18 -17.75
CA ASN A 86 19.06 17.43 -17.10
C ASN A 86 17.61 17.36 -16.64
N LYS A 87 17.40 17.26 -15.33
CA LYS A 87 16.07 17.25 -14.73
C LYS A 87 15.49 18.66 -14.75
N THR A 88 14.55 18.90 -15.65
CA THR A 88 13.72 20.11 -15.72
C THR A 88 12.27 19.69 -15.93
N ASP A 89 11.32 20.51 -15.49
CA ASP A 89 9.89 20.23 -15.67
C ASP A 89 9.54 19.98 -17.15
N ALA A 90 10.21 20.66 -18.08
CA ALA A 90 10.04 20.44 -19.52
C ALA A 90 10.57 19.07 -19.97
N ALA A 91 11.70 18.62 -19.41
CA ALA A 91 12.26 17.29 -19.69
C ALA A 91 11.36 16.18 -19.10
N ASP A 92 10.77 16.40 -17.92
CA ASP A 92 9.86 15.47 -17.29
C ASP A 92 8.54 15.36 -18.10
N ALA A 93 8.00 16.48 -18.63
CA ALA A 93 6.85 16.46 -19.54
C ALA A 93 7.16 15.74 -20.88
N ALA A 94 8.34 15.97 -21.45
CA ALA A 94 8.77 15.27 -22.67
C ALA A 94 8.95 13.74 -22.42
N ALA A 95 9.50 13.36 -21.26
CA ALA A 95 9.64 11.96 -20.88
C ALA A 95 8.28 11.24 -20.74
N LEU A 96 7.23 11.96 -20.32
CA LEU A 96 5.86 11.43 -20.28
C LEU A 96 5.34 11.09 -21.69
N LEU A 97 5.63 11.92 -22.70
CA LEU A 97 5.25 11.62 -24.08
C LEU A 97 5.94 10.36 -24.59
N GLU A 98 7.26 10.23 -24.35
CA GLU A 98 7.99 9.03 -24.76
C GLU A 98 7.50 7.78 -24.02
N ALA A 99 7.26 7.86 -22.71
CA ALA A 99 6.71 6.76 -21.94
C ALA A 99 5.29 6.35 -22.40
N ALA A 100 4.48 7.31 -22.86
CA ALA A 100 3.12 7.04 -23.34
C ALA A 100 3.07 6.26 -24.66
N ARG A 101 4.14 6.34 -25.46
CA ARG A 101 4.30 5.59 -26.71
C ARG A 101 4.65 4.12 -26.50
N ALA A 102 5.24 3.80 -25.33
CA ALA A 102 5.68 2.44 -25.04
C ALA A 102 4.46 1.54 -24.77
N SER A 103 4.27 0.53 -25.63
CA SER A 103 3.12 -0.39 -25.59
C SER A 103 3.11 -1.32 -24.36
N ASP A 104 4.25 -1.50 -23.71
CA ASP A 104 4.42 -2.32 -22.51
C ASP A 104 4.09 -1.56 -21.20
N ILE A 105 4.01 -0.23 -21.24
CA ILE A 105 3.63 0.60 -20.09
C ILE A 105 2.11 0.67 -19.97
N ARG A 106 1.56 -0.08 -19.01
CA ARG A 106 0.14 -0.05 -18.73
C ARG A 106 -0.21 1.16 -17.84
N PRO A 107 -1.21 1.97 -18.23
CA PRO A 107 -1.68 3.06 -17.40
C PRO A 107 -2.16 2.61 -16.03
N VAL A 108 -1.95 3.46 -15.03
CA VAL A 108 -2.50 3.28 -13.68
C VAL A 108 -3.98 3.62 -13.72
N ARG A 109 -4.81 2.76 -13.15
CA ARG A 109 -6.25 3.02 -13.04
C ARG A 109 -6.52 4.29 -12.21
N VAL A 110 -7.36 5.15 -12.75
CA VAL A 110 -7.82 6.36 -12.04
C VAL A 110 -8.75 5.94 -10.90
N LYS A 111 -8.43 6.37 -9.68
CA LYS A 111 -9.25 6.09 -8.50
C LYS A 111 -10.51 6.95 -8.48
N SER A 112 -11.62 6.38 -8.05
CA SER A 112 -12.82 7.14 -7.74
C SER A 112 -12.61 8.04 -6.50
N VAL A 113 -13.56 8.94 -6.25
CA VAL A 113 -13.54 9.80 -5.05
C VAL A 113 -13.62 8.95 -3.78
N GLU A 114 -14.49 7.93 -3.79
CA GLU A 114 -14.70 7.02 -2.66
C GLU A 114 -13.44 6.19 -2.36
N GLN A 115 -12.74 5.72 -3.41
CA GLN A 115 -11.45 5.04 -3.24
C GLN A 115 -10.39 5.95 -2.62
N GLN A 116 -10.33 7.21 -3.05
CA GLN A 116 -9.40 8.17 -2.47
C GLN A 116 -9.78 8.52 -1.03
N ALA A 117 -11.07 8.67 -0.73
CA ALA A 117 -11.55 8.87 0.63
C ALA A 117 -11.15 7.70 1.54
N LEU A 118 -11.43 6.47 1.11
CA LEU A 118 -11.06 5.25 1.84
C LEU A 118 -9.53 5.16 2.06
N GLN A 119 -8.73 5.48 1.04
CA GLN A 119 -7.27 5.57 1.18
C GLN A 119 -6.86 6.67 2.16
N GLY A 120 -7.58 7.79 2.19
CA GLY A 120 -7.40 8.89 3.14
C GLY A 120 -7.59 8.43 4.58
N LEU A 121 -8.66 7.69 4.87
CA LEU A 121 -8.92 7.10 6.19
C LEU A 121 -7.77 6.20 6.65
N HIS A 122 -7.24 5.34 5.78
CA HIS A 122 -6.08 4.51 6.11
C HIS A 122 -4.82 5.33 6.42
N ARG A 123 -4.59 6.43 5.69
CA ARG A 123 -3.46 7.34 5.94
C ARG A 123 -3.59 8.07 7.28
N ILE A 124 -4.79 8.58 7.59
CA ILE A 124 -5.09 9.24 8.86
C ILE A 124 -4.91 8.25 10.01
N ARG A 125 -5.45 7.03 9.89
CA ARG A 125 -5.24 5.98 10.88
C ARG A 125 -3.76 5.70 11.12
N SER A 126 -2.98 5.55 10.05
CA SER A 126 -1.54 5.29 10.17
C SER A 126 -0.79 6.42 10.84
N LEU A 127 -1.16 7.67 10.55
CA LEU A 127 -0.62 8.86 11.22
C LEU A 127 -0.93 8.81 12.71
N TRP A 128 -2.19 8.64 13.11
CA TRP A 128 -2.59 8.60 14.52
C TRP A 128 -1.96 7.43 15.29
N MET A 129 -1.82 6.26 14.65
CA MET A 129 -1.10 5.12 15.24
C MET A 129 0.38 5.42 15.49
N GLY A 130 1.05 6.07 14.54
CA GLY A 130 2.44 6.51 14.69
C GLY A 130 2.59 7.56 15.80
N THR A 131 1.73 8.57 15.79
CA THR A 131 1.67 9.64 16.80
C THR A 131 1.43 9.08 18.21
N ARG A 132 0.46 8.18 18.37
CA ARG A 132 0.21 7.49 19.65
C ARG A 132 1.45 6.73 20.13
N THR A 133 2.08 5.96 19.25
CA THR A 133 3.28 5.17 19.59
C THR A 133 4.44 6.06 20.01
N SER A 134 4.66 7.17 19.31
CA SER A 134 5.69 8.15 19.66
C SER A 134 5.49 8.72 21.06
N ARG A 135 4.25 9.11 21.40
CA ARG A 135 3.91 9.63 22.75
C ARG A 135 4.12 8.60 23.84
N ILE A 136 3.68 7.35 23.62
CA ILE A 136 3.92 6.27 24.58
C ILE A 136 5.43 6.06 24.81
N ASN A 137 6.23 6.11 23.74
CA ASN A 137 7.67 5.94 23.86
C ASN A 137 8.34 7.12 24.57
N ALA A 138 7.86 8.35 24.36
CA ALA A 138 8.33 9.53 25.10
C ALA A 138 8.07 9.38 26.61
N LEU A 139 6.84 9.01 26.99
CA LEU A 139 6.50 8.76 28.41
C LEU A 139 7.35 7.63 29.02
N ARG A 140 7.61 6.57 28.29
CA ARG A 140 8.52 5.51 28.72
C ARG A 140 9.95 6.02 28.92
N GLY A 141 10.40 6.91 28.03
CA GLY A 141 11.71 7.57 28.12
C GLY A 141 11.80 8.36 29.42
N PHE A 142 10.83 9.23 29.68
CA PHE A 142 10.77 10.02 30.92
C PHE A 142 10.78 9.15 32.17
N CYS A 143 9.94 8.11 32.25
CA CYS A 143 9.95 7.21 33.40
C CYS A 143 11.34 6.55 33.60
N ARG A 144 12.01 6.18 32.52
CA ARG A 144 13.34 5.56 32.57
C ARG A 144 14.42 6.50 33.11
N GLU A 145 14.37 7.78 32.75
CA GLU A 145 15.32 8.79 33.27
C GLU A 145 15.24 8.93 34.78
N PHE A 146 14.09 8.61 35.38
CA PHE A 146 13.90 8.57 36.86
C PHE A 146 13.97 7.14 37.42
N GLY A 147 14.61 6.21 36.71
CA GLY A 147 14.83 4.84 37.21
C GLY A 147 13.59 3.92 37.15
N ILE A 148 12.49 4.36 36.55
CA ILE A 148 11.24 3.59 36.50
C ILE A 148 11.12 2.84 35.17
N THR A 149 11.09 1.50 35.24
CA THR A 149 10.92 0.64 34.08
C THR A 149 9.43 0.39 33.78
N ILE A 150 8.99 0.73 32.58
CA ILE A 150 7.61 0.53 32.12
C ILE A 150 7.52 -0.75 31.26
N PRO A 151 6.55 -1.63 31.52
CA PRO A 151 6.37 -2.89 30.79
C PRO A 151 6.15 -2.69 29.28
N VAL A 152 6.53 -3.70 28.50
CA VAL A 152 6.30 -3.74 27.04
C VAL A 152 4.80 -3.93 26.77
N GLY A 153 4.30 -3.33 25.68
CA GLY A 153 2.89 -3.34 25.28
C GLY A 153 2.22 -1.97 25.50
N ALA A 154 1.36 -1.56 24.57
CA ALA A 154 0.73 -0.23 24.64
C ALA A 154 -0.24 -0.12 25.83
N ARG A 155 -1.12 -1.12 26.01
CA ARG A 155 -2.11 -1.13 27.10
C ARG A 155 -1.44 -1.23 28.46
N THR A 156 -0.66 -2.27 28.67
CA THR A 156 0.06 -2.52 29.93
C THR A 156 1.00 -1.39 30.30
N GLY A 157 1.69 -0.82 29.29
CA GLY A 157 2.57 0.33 29.49
C GLY A 157 1.82 1.57 29.92
N LEU A 158 0.68 1.90 29.31
CA LEU A 158 -0.14 3.06 29.68
C LEU A 158 -0.76 2.91 31.07
N GLU A 159 -1.24 1.72 31.44
CA GLU A 159 -1.74 1.42 32.77
C GLU A 159 -0.65 1.60 33.84
N ALA A 160 0.57 1.13 33.54
CA ALA A 160 1.72 1.31 34.45
C ALA A 160 2.14 2.79 34.59
N ILE A 161 2.22 3.53 33.46
CA ILE A 161 2.52 4.97 33.48
C ILE A 161 1.47 5.72 34.29
N GLY A 162 0.18 5.40 34.08
CA GLY A 162 -0.91 6.04 34.86
C GLY A 162 -0.76 5.86 36.37
N ARG A 163 -0.40 4.64 36.80
CA ARG A 163 -0.11 4.38 38.23
C ARG A 163 1.08 5.18 38.77
N VAL A 164 2.18 5.18 37.99
CA VAL A 164 3.40 5.92 38.35
C VAL A 164 3.14 7.43 38.48
N LEU A 165 2.36 8.00 37.58
CA LEU A 165 2.02 9.43 37.63
C LEU A 165 1.03 9.78 38.75
N ALA A 166 0.19 8.84 39.14
CA ALA A 166 -0.78 9.04 40.23
C ALA A 166 -0.13 8.91 41.65
N ASP A 167 0.96 8.17 41.77
CA ASP A 167 1.64 7.95 43.03
C ASP A 167 2.64 9.07 43.34
N PRO A 168 2.40 9.92 44.37
CA PRO A 168 3.31 11.01 44.74
C PRO A 168 4.66 10.53 45.28
N ALA A 169 4.76 9.28 45.74
CA ALA A 169 5.98 8.71 46.29
C ALA A 169 7.00 8.30 45.23
N THR A 170 6.60 8.28 43.96
CA THR A 170 7.53 7.93 42.86
C THR A 170 8.56 9.04 42.62
N ALA A 171 9.73 8.65 42.09
CA ALA A 171 10.85 9.54 41.82
C ALA A 171 10.59 10.60 40.74
N ILE A 172 9.40 10.62 40.09
CA ILE A 172 9.07 11.59 39.03
C ILE A 172 8.84 12.98 39.66
N PRO A 173 9.61 14.00 39.25
CA PRO A 173 9.47 15.35 39.78
C PRO A 173 8.08 15.96 39.50
N GLN A 174 7.56 16.75 40.45
CA GLN A 174 6.28 17.41 40.30
C GLN A 174 6.20 18.32 39.06
N LEU A 175 7.32 18.94 38.67
CA LEU A 175 7.45 19.81 37.52
C LEU A 175 7.00 19.12 36.21
N ILE A 176 7.27 17.80 36.04
CA ILE A 176 6.95 17.09 34.79
C ILE A 176 5.62 16.34 34.86
N ARG A 177 5.07 16.08 36.07
CA ARG A 177 3.85 15.27 36.22
C ARG A 177 2.65 15.84 35.47
N GLY A 178 2.40 17.14 35.58
CA GLY A 178 1.31 17.81 34.86
C GLY A 178 1.42 17.64 33.33
N THR A 179 2.61 17.89 32.77
CA THR A 179 2.83 17.74 31.36
C THR A 179 2.73 16.28 30.89
N ALA A 180 3.20 15.33 31.71
CA ALA A 180 3.06 13.90 31.39
C ALA A 180 1.58 13.44 31.45
N GLN A 181 0.77 14.01 32.32
CA GLN A 181 -0.68 13.76 32.34
C GLN A 181 -1.37 14.29 31.08
N LEU A 182 -1.03 15.50 30.60
CA LEU A 182 -1.53 16.02 29.31
C LEU A 182 -1.17 15.10 28.15
N LEU A 183 0.04 14.55 28.13
CA LEU A 183 0.43 13.56 27.12
C LEU A 183 -0.41 12.27 27.20
N MET A 184 -0.77 11.83 28.41
CA MET A 184 -1.68 10.69 28.61
C MET A 184 -3.09 10.98 28.09
N GLU A 185 -3.60 12.19 28.26
CA GLU A 185 -4.89 12.63 27.71
C GLU A 185 -4.89 12.67 26.19
N GLU A 186 -3.83 13.20 25.56
CA GLU A 186 -3.68 13.15 24.11
C GLU A 186 -3.67 11.71 23.58
N ILE A 187 -3.01 10.78 24.29
CA ILE A 187 -2.99 9.37 23.90
C ILE A 187 -4.41 8.77 23.97
N ARG A 188 -5.18 9.06 25.02
CA ARG A 188 -6.57 8.61 25.17
C ARG A 188 -7.45 9.16 24.04
N LEU A 189 -7.29 10.44 23.70
CA LEU A 189 -8.00 11.07 22.59
C LEU A 189 -7.66 10.40 21.24
N LEU A 190 -6.36 10.14 20.99
CA LEU A 190 -5.93 9.43 19.80
C LEU A 190 -6.51 8.00 19.72
N GLN A 191 -6.58 7.29 20.85
CA GLN A 191 -7.20 5.96 20.92
C GLN A 191 -8.69 6.01 20.57
N ALA A 192 -9.44 6.98 21.10
CA ALA A 192 -10.85 7.18 20.78
C ALA A 192 -11.08 7.48 19.30
N ARG A 193 -10.28 8.37 18.71
CA ARG A 193 -10.32 8.71 17.28
C ARG A 193 -9.98 7.52 16.38
N ILE A 194 -8.97 6.74 16.74
CA ILE A 194 -8.60 5.52 16.00
C ILE A 194 -9.77 4.51 16.05
N ALA A 195 -10.38 4.32 17.22
CA ALA A 195 -11.52 3.41 17.38
C ALA A 195 -12.74 3.88 16.58
N GLN A 196 -13.00 5.19 16.52
CA GLN A 196 -14.07 5.76 15.69
C GLN A 196 -13.83 5.46 14.21
N LEU A 197 -12.62 5.77 13.71
CA LEU A 197 -12.26 5.53 12.31
C LEU A 197 -12.33 4.03 11.96
N GLU A 198 -11.96 3.14 12.87
CA GLU A 198 -12.09 1.69 12.65
C GLU A 198 -13.56 1.24 12.59
N ARG A 199 -14.49 1.90 13.29
CA ARG A 199 -15.93 1.68 13.11
C ARG A 199 -16.40 2.12 11.73
N GLU A 200 -16.00 3.29 11.26
CA GLU A 200 -16.30 3.78 9.90
C GLU A 200 -15.80 2.82 8.83
N LEU A 201 -14.56 2.33 8.96
CA LEU A 201 -14.02 1.30 8.06
C LEU A 201 -14.82 0.00 8.12
N THR A 202 -15.33 -0.38 9.29
CA THR A 202 -16.16 -1.58 9.47
C THR A 202 -17.49 -1.44 8.74
N ASP A 203 -18.14 -0.29 8.85
CA ASP A 203 -19.41 -0.03 8.18
C ASP A 203 -19.25 -0.01 6.66
N MET A 204 -18.19 0.63 6.16
CA MET A 204 -17.83 0.57 4.74
C MET A 204 -17.56 -0.87 4.26
N ALA A 205 -16.86 -1.68 5.06
CA ALA A 205 -16.58 -3.07 4.71
C ALA A 205 -17.85 -3.92 4.64
N ARG A 206 -18.82 -3.67 5.52
CA ARG A 206 -20.13 -4.35 5.52
C ARG A 206 -20.94 -4.06 4.25
N MET A 207 -20.82 -2.86 3.70
CA MET A 207 -21.53 -2.46 2.47
C MET A 207 -20.80 -2.93 1.19
N SER A 208 -19.53 -3.32 1.27
CA SER A 208 -18.72 -3.70 0.12
C SER A 208 -18.70 -5.22 -0.10
N PRO A 209 -19.29 -5.75 -1.20
CA PRO A 209 -19.18 -7.17 -1.54
C PRO A 209 -17.73 -7.64 -1.65
N ALA A 210 -16.85 -6.84 -2.25
CA ALA A 210 -15.44 -7.15 -2.38
C ALA A 210 -14.73 -7.27 -1.03
N CYS A 211 -15.08 -6.43 -0.04
CA CYS A 211 -14.55 -6.56 1.32
C CYS A 211 -15.03 -7.86 1.98
N LYS A 212 -16.33 -8.21 1.84
CA LYS A 212 -16.88 -9.46 2.37
C LYS A 212 -16.15 -10.68 1.82
N THR A 213 -15.93 -10.69 0.51
CA THR A 213 -15.18 -11.74 -0.18
C THR A 213 -13.74 -11.84 0.33
N LEU A 214 -13.04 -10.71 0.47
CA LEU A 214 -11.67 -10.69 0.97
C LEU A 214 -11.54 -11.14 2.42
N LEU A 215 -12.51 -10.83 3.28
CA LEU A 215 -12.50 -11.22 4.69
C LEU A 215 -12.58 -12.74 4.92
N SER A 216 -12.98 -13.52 3.92
CA SER A 216 -12.92 -14.98 3.97
C SER A 216 -11.50 -15.55 3.90
N VAL A 217 -10.55 -14.78 3.39
CA VAL A 217 -9.15 -15.21 3.20
C VAL A 217 -8.42 -15.25 4.54
N PRO A 218 -7.82 -16.38 4.95
CA PRO A 218 -7.06 -16.45 6.19
C PRO A 218 -5.97 -15.40 6.29
N GLY A 219 -5.98 -14.62 7.37
CA GLY A 219 -5.02 -13.52 7.61
C GLY A 219 -5.39 -12.19 6.95
N VAL A 220 -6.49 -12.12 6.21
CA VAL A 220 -7.04 -10.86 5.72
C VAL A 220 -8.09 -10.36 6.71
N GLY A 221 -7.76 -9.32 7.45
CA GLY A 221 -8.69 -8.64 8.36
C GLY A 221 -9.25 -7.36 7.73
N LEU A 222 -10.05 -6.63 8.52
CA LEU A 222 -10.72 -5.38 8.14
C LEU A 222 -9.78 -4.41 7.39
N LEU A 223 -8.62 -4.11 7.98
CA LEU A 223 -7.68 -3.14 7.41
C LEU A 223 -7.11 -3.62 6.06
N THR A 224 -6.82 -4.92 5.92
CA THR A 224 -6.29 -5.46 4.67
C THR A 224 -7.35 -5.44 3.58
N ALA A 225 -8.57 -5.87 3.90
CA ALA A 225 -9.69 -5.90 2.94
C ALA A 225 -10.04 -4.48 2.45
N THR A 226 -10.25 -3.54 3.36
CA THR A 226 -10.60 -2.16 3.01
C THR A 226 -9.47 -1.43 2.28
N ALA A 227 -8.20 -1.61 2.68
CA ALA A 227 -7.06 -1.04 1.97
C ALA A 227 -6.91 -1.63 0.56
N MET A 228 -7.18 -2.92 0.38
CA MET A 228 -7.13 -3.57 -0.93
C MET A 228 -8.23 -3.04 -1.85
N VAL A 229 -9.45 -2.87 -1.34
CA VAL A 229 -10.55 -2.24 -2.07
C VAL A 229 -10.23 -0.78 -2.40
N ALA A 230 -9.66 -0.01 -1.46
CA ALA A 230 -9.19 1.36 -1.74
C ALA A 230 -8.18 1.42 -2.89
N ALA A 231 -7.35 0.39 -3.04
CA ALA A 231 -6.33 0.34 -4.08
C ALA A 231 -6.85 -0.18 -5.43
N THR A 232 -7.82 -1.11 -5.44
CA THR A 232 -8.26 -1.85 -6.64
C THR A 232 -9.72 -1.60 -7.03
N SER A 233 -10.54 -0.94 -6.21
CA SER A 233 -12.01 -0.88 -6.38
C SER A 233 -12.70 -2.24 -6.31
N GLY A 234 -12.02 -3.25 -5.82
CA GLY A 234 -12.50 -4.64 -5.89
C GLY A 234 -12.38 -5.27 -7.29
N ASP A 235 -11.72 -4.59 -8.22
CA ASP A 235 -11.50 -5.05 -9.59
C ASP A 235 -10.01 -5.27 -9.86
N VAL A 236 -9.69 -6.48 -10.29
CA VAL A 236 -8.31 -6.91 -10.58
C VAL A 236 -8.08 -7.21 -12.07
N SER A 237 -9.02 -6.85 -12.95
CA SER A 237 -8.98 -7.15 -14.39
C SER A 237 -7.76 -6.54 -15.11
N HIS A 238 -7.24 -5.42 -14.62
CA HIS A 238 -6.07 -4.74 -15.17
C HIS A 238 -4.73 -5.45 -14.84
N PHE A 239 -4.72 -6.40 -13.91
CA PHE A 239 -3.54 -7.23 -13.68
C PHE A 239 -3.55 -8.43 -14.61
N LYS A 240 -2.41 -8.75 -15.21
CA LYS A 240 -2.28 -9.90 -16.11
C LYS A 240 -2.67 -11.22 -15.43
N ASP A 241 -2.23 -11.40 -14.19
CA ASP A 241 -2.48 -12.59 -13.39
C ASP A 241 -2.21 -12.35 -11.89
N ALA A 242 -2.46 -13.36 -11.07
CA ALA A 242 -2.23 -13.34 -9.63
C ALA A 242 -0.74 -13.11 -9.24
N ARG A 243 0.22 -13.47 -10.09
CA ARG A 243 1.65 -13.27 -9.84
C ARG A 243 2.01 -11.80 -10.03
N HIS A 244 1.48 -11.14 -11.08
CA HIS A 244 1.61 -9.69 -11.28
C HIS A 244 0.98 -8.92 -10.12
N PHE A 245 -0.19 -9.35 -9.64
CA PHE A 245 -0.82 -8.76 -8.47
C PHE A 245 0.06 -8.86 -7.21
N ALA A 246 0.63 -10.04 -6.93
CA ALA A 246 1.56 -10.20 -5.82
C ALA A 246 2.86 -9.39 -5.99
N SER A 247 3.35 -9.25 -7.24
CA SER A 247 4.50 -8.41 -7.58
C SER A 247 4.23 -6.93 -7.34
N TRP A 248 3.02 -6.47 -7.60
CA TRP A 248 2.60 -5.09 -7.34
C TRP A 248 2.72 -4.68 -5.87
N PHE A 249 2.62 -5.62 -4.92
CA PHE A 249 2.93 -5.40 -3.50
C PHE A 249 4.44 -5.51 -3.18
N GLY A 250 5.26 -5.91 -4.15
CA GLY A 250 6.68 -6.16 -3.93
C GLY A 250 6.96 -7.38 -3.06
N LEU A 251 6.08 -8.39 -3.12
CA LEU A 251 6.19 -9.67 -2.40
C LEU A 251 6.88 -10.76 -3.23
N THR A 252 7.24 -10.48 -4.48
CA THR A 252 8.03 -11.38 -5.32
C THR A 252 9.53 -11.20 -5.08
N PRO A 253 10.34 -12.26 -5.17
CA PRO A 253 11.80 -12.15 -5.06
C PRO A 253 12.37 -11.27 -6.18
N ARG A 254 13.50 -10.62 -5.90
CA ARG A 254 14.37 -10.09 -6.94
C ARG A 254 15.05 -11.24 -7.65
N GLU A 255 15.25 -11.12 -8.94
CA GLU A 255 15.95 -12.11 -9.76
C GLU A 255 17.24 -11.52 -10.30
N TYR A 256 18.32 -12.28 -10.21
CA TYR A 256 19.68 -11.95 -10.69
C TYR A 256 20.21 -13.11 -11.55
N SER A 257 19.35 -13.65 -12.39
CA SER A 257 19.68 -14.79 -13.26
C SER A 257 20.70 -14.39 -14.32
N LEU A 258 21.68 -15.26 -14.56
CA LEU A 258 22.68 -15.09 -15.60
C LEU A 258 22.89 -16.43 -16.33
N GLY A 259 22.77 -16.41 -17.66
CA GLY A 259 22.85 -17.62 -18.48
C GLY A 259 21.81 -18.65 -18.05
N SER A 260 22.23 -19.87 -17.79
CA SER A 260 21.37 -20.97 -17.34
C SER A 260 21.11 -20.98 -15.83
N THR A 261 21.81 -20.14 -15.04
CA THR A 261 21.72 -20.13 -13.58
C THR A 261 20.67 -19.13 -13.11
N ARG A 262 19.67 -19.63 -12.37
CA ARG A 262 18.65 -18.81 -11.77
C ARG A 262 18.97 -18.48 -10.32
N TYR A 263 19.14 -17.20 -10.01
CA TYR A 263 19.38 -16.71 -8.66
C TYR A 263 18.25 -15.80 -8.17
N LEU A 264 17.57 -16.21 -7.08
CA LEU A 264 16.49 -15.46 -6.46
C LEU A 264 16.94 -14.87 -5.13
N GLY A 265 16.84 -13.55 -5.00
CA GLY A 265 17.18 -12.82 -3.80
C GLY A 265 15.99 -12.61 -2.85
N ARG A 266 16.11 -11.57 -2.02
CA ARG A 266 15.03 -11.14 -1.11
C ARG A 266 13.84 -10.59 -1.91
N ILE A 267 12.66 -10.46 -1.26
CA ILE A 267 11.49 -9.81 -1.86
C ILE A 267 11.86 -8.42 -2.38
N SER A 268 11.28 -8.01 -3.51
CA SER A 268 11.65 -6.78 -4.22
C SER A 268 11.38 -5.52 -3.40
N LYS A 269 10.38 -5.54 -2.53
CA LYS A 269 9.86 -4.40 -1.74
C LYS A 269 9.43 -3.20 -2.61
N ARG A 270 9.34 -3.37 -3.93
CA ARG A 270 8.78 -2.36 -4.85
C ARG A 270 7.26 -2.36 -4.76
N GLY A 271 6.63 -1.20 -5.00
CA GLY A 271 5.17 -1.06 -4.97
C GLY A 271 4.59 -0.73 -3.59
N ASP A 272 3.32 -1.05 -3.36
CA ASP A 272 2.57 -0.60 -2.18
C ASP A 272 3.14 -1.11 -0.86
N ARG A 273 3.76 -0.20 -0.11
CA ARG A 273 4.38 -0.51 1.19
C ARG A 273 3.34 -0.84 2.26
N TYR A 274 2.19 -0.15 2.23
CA TYR A 274 1.18 -0.31 3.26
C TYR A 274 0.47 -1.66 3.14
N LEU A 275 0.00 -2.03 1.95
CA LEU A 275 -0.61 -3.33 1.71
C LEU A 275 0.38 -4.49 1.90
N ARG A 276 1.64 -4.33 1.50
CA ARG A 276 2.68 -5.32 1.80
C ARG A 276 2.85 -5.54 3.30
N MET A 277 2.86 -4.46 4.10
CA MET A 277 2.93 -4.54 5.56
C MET A 277 1.72 -5.30 6.12
N LEU A 278 0.51 -4.94 5.73
CA LEU A 278 -0.71 -5.59 6.19
C LEU A 278 -0.75 -7.08 5.85
N LEU A 279 -0.43 -7.45 4.60
CA LEU A 279 -0.35 -8.86 4.17
C LEU A 279 0.71 -9.64 4.94
N THR A 280 1.88 -9.03 5.22
CA THR A 280 2.94 -9.68 6.01
C THR A 280 2.52 -9.87 7.47
N HIS A 281 1.83 -8.90 8.07
CA HIS A 281 1.28 -9.04 9.43
C HIS A 281 0.17 -10.11 9.48
N GLY A 282 -0.73 -10.13 8.50
CA GLY A 282 -1.73 -11.17 8.36
C GLY A 282 -1.10 -12.57 8.25
N ALA A 283 -0.07 -12.71 7.43
CA ALA A 283 0.68 -13.97 7.28
C ALA A 283 1.33 -14.43 8.59
N ARG A 284 1.95 -13.51 9.35
CA ARG A 284 2.50 -13.82 10.68
C ARG A 284 1.43 -14.28 11.66
N SER A 285 0.26 -13.63 11.63
CA SER A 285 -0.89 -14.02 12.46
C SER A 285 -1.38 -15.45 12.14
N VAL A 286 -1.48 -15.78 10.85
CA VAL A 286 -1.87 -17.15 10.41
C VAL A 286 -0.83 -18.17 10.84
N LEU A 287 0.47 -17.89 10.66
CA LEU A 287 1.54 -18.80 11.10
C LEU A 287 1.52 -19.03 12.62
N ARG A 288 1.32 -17.97 13.40
CA ARG A 288 1.20 -18.06 14.86
C ARG A 288 -0.01 -18.92 15.26
N ALA A 289 -1.17 -18.65 14.67
CA ALA A 289 -2.39 -19.44 14.95
C ALA A 289 -2.23 -20.91 14.56
N ALA A 290 -1.61 -21.18 13.41
CA ALA A 290 -1.33 -22.55 12.97
C ALA A 290 -0.39 -23.29 13.92
N LYS A 291 0.68 -22.62 14.40
CA LYS A 291 1.62 -23.19 15.37
C LYS A 291 0.96 -23.47 16.73
N VAL A 292 0.10 -22.58 17.21
CA VAL A 292 -0.67 -22.79 18.45
C VAL A 292 -1.64 -23.97 18.28
N ALA A 293 -2.33 -24.07 17.14
CA ALA A 293 -3.23 -25.19 16.87
C ALA A 293 -2.48 -26.53 16.82
N GLN A 294 -1.33 -26.57 16.15
CA GLN A 294 -0.46 -27.77 16.09
C GLN A 294 0.06 -28.16 17.48
N GLY A 295 0.51 -27.19 18.28
CA GLY A 295 0.97 -27.45 19.65
C GLY A 295 -0.14 -27.93 20.59
N ALA A 296 -1.40 -27.59 20.30
CA ALA A 296 -2.58 -28.09 21.02
C ALA A 296 -3.13 -29.41 20.44
N GLY A 297 -2.38 -30.11 19.58
CA GLY A 297 -2.81 -31.38 18.96
C GLY A 297 -3.95 -31.25 17.95
N ARG A 298 -4.34 -30.02 17.55
CA ARG A 298 -5.42 -29.82 16.56
C ARG A 298 -4.87 -30.00 15.16
N GLU A 299 -5.67 -30.60 14.30
CA GLU A 299 -5.32 -30.77 12.89
C GLU A 299 -5.15 -29.41 12.19
N VAL A 300 -4.09 -29.29 11.42
CA VAL A 300 -3.80 -28.10 10.61
C VAL A 300 -3.70 -28.51 9.15
N PHE A 301 -4.56 -27.94 8.30
CA PHE A 301 -4.67 -28.30 6.89
C PHE A 301 -4.56 -27.07 5.96
N GLY A 302 -4.59 -27.32 4.64
CA GLY A 302 -4.65 -26.30 3.61
C GLY A 302 -3.49 -25.29 3.64
N VAL A 303 -3.83 -24.00 3.55
CA VAL A 303 -2.84 -22.91 3.51
C VAL A 303 -2.02 -22.80 4.80
N ARG A 304 -2.63 -23.11 5.93
CA ARG A 304 -1.97 -23.10 7.24
C ARG A 304 -0.91 -24.18 7.34
N ARG A 305 -1.23 -25.42 6.93
CA ARG A 305 -0.27 -26.54 6.89
C ARG A 305 0.90 -26.22 5.95
N TRP A 306 0.59 -25.76 4.73
CA TRP A 306 1.60 -25.36 3.78
C TRP A 306 2.56 -24.30 4.36
N ALA A 307 2.05 -23.33 5.12
CA ALA A 307 2.86 -22.28 5.73
C ALA A 307 3.81 -22.81 6.81
N LEU A 308 3.36 -23.77 7.63
CA LEU A 308 4.21 -24.47 8.60
C LEU A 308 5.29 -25.30 7.91
N ASP A 309 4.98 -26.00 6.84
CA ASP A 309 5.95 -26.78 6.07
C ASP A 309 7.04 -25.88 5.44
N VAL A 310 6.67 -24.66 4.98
CA VAL A 310 7.65 -23.66 4.54
C VAL A 310 8.49 -23.17 5.71
N GLN A 311 7.91 -22.98 6.89
CA GLN A 311 8.64 -22.53 8.07
C GLN A 311 9.66 -23.57 8.54
N THR A 312 9.32 -24.86 8.51
CA THR A 312 10.20 -25.96 8.91
C THR A 312 11.45 -26.04 8.03
N ARG A 313 11.30 -25.91 6.71
CA ARG A 313 12.43 -25.98 5.76
C ARG A 313 13.16 -24.65 5.55
N SER A 314 12.74 -23.58 6.23
CA SER A 314 13.38 -22.25 6.10
C SER A 314 13.45 -21.55 7.45
N ASN A 315 12.76 -20.40 7.59
CA ASN A 315 12.61 -19.71 8.86
C ASN A 315 11.28 -18.93 8.88
N HIS A 316 10.91 -18.42 10.06
CA HIS A 316 9.66 -17.69 10.26
C HIS A 316 9.46 -16.51 9.29
N ASN A 317 10.50 -15.70 9.07
CA ASN A 317 10.37 -14.52 8.22
C ASN A 317 10.24 -14.88 6.73
N LYS A 318 10.97 -15.90 6.26
CA LYS A 318 10.81 -16.42 4.88
C LYS A 318 9.43 -17.04 4.69
N ALA A 319 8.95 -17.82 5.64
CA ALA A 319 7.58 -18.39 5.62
C ALA A 319 6.50 -17.30 5.61
N ALA A 320 6.64 -16.26 6.44
CA ALA A 320 5.72 -15.13 6.47
C ALA A 320 5.66 -14.39 5.11
N CYS A 321 6.80 -14.13 4.49
CA CYS A 321 6.84 -13.50 3.17
C CYS A 321 6.24 -14.40 2.07
N ALA A 322 6.53 -15.70 2.11
CA ALA A 322 5.97 -16.66 1.16
C ALA A 322 4.44 -16.78 1.32
N LEU A 323 3.96 -16.82 2.58
CA LEU A 323 2.53 -16.84 2.86
C LEU A 323 1.85 -15.53 2.45
N ALA A 324 2.46 -14.36 2.70
CA ALA A 324 1.93 -13.07 2.27
C ALA A 324 1.79 -13.01 0.73
N ASN A 325 2.76 -13.54 -0.01
CA ASN A 325 2.66 -13.67 -1.48
C ASN A 325 1.50 -14.60 -1.88
N LYS A 326 1.37 -15.76 -1.21
CA LYS A 326 0.28 -16.69 -1.46
C LYS A 326 -1.08 -16.07 -1.14
N MET A 327 -1.20 -15.35 -0.01
CA MET A 327 -2.41 -14.62 0.36
C MET A 327 -2.78 -13.55 -0.68
N ALA A 328 -1.81 -12.77 -1.18
CA ALA A 328 -2.07 -11.81 -2.25
C ALA A 328 -2.64 -12.50 -3.50
N ARG A 329 -2.12 -13.65 -3.88
CA ARG A 329 -2.62 -14.43 -5.02
C ARG A 329 -4.01 -15.03 -4.78
N ILE A 330 -4.31 -15.42 -3.55
CA ILE A 330 -5.66 -15.85 -3.16
C ILE A 330 -6.63 -14.66 -3.24
N CYS A 331 -6.25 -13.48 -2.69
CA CYS A 331 -7.06 -12.27 -2.80
C CYS A 331 -7.34 -11.88 -4.27
N TYR A 332 -6.37 -12.06 -5.16
CA TYR A 332 -6.59 -11.87 -6.61
C TYR A 332 -7.68 -12.81 -7.13
N ALA A 333 -7.61 -14.11 -6.81
CA ALA A 333 -8.58 -15.09 -7.28
C ALA A 333 -9.99 -14.77 -6.72
N THR A 334 -10.10 -14.50 -5.42
CA THR A 334 -11.38 -14.17 -4.77
C THR A 334 -12.00 -12.89 -5.34
N LEU A 335 -11.21 -11.86 -5.67
CA LEU A 335 -11.70 -10.64 -6.31
C LEU A 335 -12.08 -10.85 -7.77
N ARG A 336 -11.31 -11.66 -8.52
CA ARG A 336 -11.59 -11.97 -9.92
C ARG A 336 -12.89 -12.76 -10.07
N ASP A 337 -13.04 -13.79 -9.24
CA ASP A 337 -14.16 -14.73 -9.30
C ASP A 337 -15.38 -14.19 -8.53
N LYS A 338 -15.20 -13.15 -7.68
CA LYS A 338 -16.19 -12.55 -6.80
C LYS A 338 -16.79 -13.54 -5.79
N GLU A 339 -16.02 -14.57 -5.44
CA GLU A 339 -16.43 -15.64 -4.54
C GLU A 339 -15.55 -15.67 -3.27
N PRO A 340 -16.13 -16.06 -2.12
CA PRO A 340 -15.37 -16.29 -0.90
C PRO A 340 -14.30 -17.37 -1.08
N PHE A 341 -13.21 -17.23 -0.35
CA PHE A 341 -12.18 -18.26 -0.31
C PHE A 341 -12.73 -19.54 0.34
N ALA A 342 -12.69 -20.64 -0.38
CA ALA A 342 -12.95 -21.98 0.14
C ALA A 342 -11.65 -22.80 0.12
N GLU A 343 -11.29 -23.38 1.25
CA GLU A 343 -10.08 -24.19 1.37
C GLU A 343 -10.31 -25.50 0.59
N GLY A 344 -9.56 -25.73 -0.49
CA GLY A 344 -9.74 -26.87 -1.41
C GLY A 344 -10.06 -26.47 -2.85
N THR A 345 -10.58 -25.27 -3.11
CA THR A 345 -10.90 -24.80 -4.46
C THR A 345 -9.72 -24.17 -5.20
N VAL A 346 -8.66 -23.78 -4.48
CA VAL A 346 -7.42 -23.28 -5.12
C VAL A 346 -6.58 -24.51 -5.53
N PRO A 347 -6.39 -24.79 -6.83
CA PRO A 347 -5.51 -25.88 -7.24
C PRO A 347 -4.13 -25.60 -6.64
N LEU A 348 -3.67 -26.48 -5.76
CA LEU A 348 -2.27 -26.56 -5.41
C LEU A 348 -1.55 -26.88 -6.73
N ASN A 349 -0.90 -25.88 -7.32
CA ASN A 349 -0.11 -26.09 -8.52
C ASN A 349 0.96 -27.15 -8.22
N LYS A 350 0.71 -28.40 -8.59
CA LYS A 350 1.55 -29.59 -8.31
C LYS A 350 2.93 -29.52 -8.98
N LYS A 351 3.23 -28.45 -9.72
CA LYS A 351 4.50 -28.25 -10.43
C LYS A 351 5.24 -27.00 -9.95
N ILE A 352 5.64 -26.97 -8.69
CA ILE A 352 6.91 -26.34 -8.30
C ILE A 352 7.88 -27.50 -8.16
N SER A 353 8.63 -27.78 -9.23
CA SER A 353 9.65 -28.81 -9.24
C SER A 353 10.59 -28.62 -8.04
N ARG A 354 11.00 -29.74 -7.42
CA ARG A 354 11.91 -29.82 -6.27
C ARG A 354 13.25 -29.07 -6.45
N GLN A 355 13.56 -28.58 -7.65
CA GLN A 355 14.81 -27.90 -8.00
C GLN A 355 14.91 -26.42 -7.62
N ALA A 356 13.83 -25.75 -7.12
CA ALA A 356 13.81 -24.30 -6.90
C ALA A 356 14.28 -23.86 -5.49
N PHE A 357 14.75 -24.75 -4.62
CA PHE A 357 15.10 -24.42 -3.23
C PHE A 357 16.36 -25.11 -2.69
N VAL A 358 17.37 -25.31 -3.52
CA VAL A 358 18.73 -25.61 -2.99
C VAL A 358 19.44 -24.27 -2.84
N MET A 359 19.57 -23.79 -1.61
CA MET A 359 20.51 -22.75 -1.25
C MET A 359 21.87 -23.43 -1.00
N PRO A 360 22.99 -22.98 -1.61
CA PRO A 360 24.29 -23.32 -1.05
C PRO A 360 24.46 -22.59 0.30
N VAL A 361 25.16 -23.24 1.19
CA VAL A 361 25.56 -22.85 2.55
C VAL A 361 26.24 -21.49 2.59
#